data_041edebee5ffd16008c82749fe702512
#
_entry.id   041edebee5ffd16008c82749fe702512
#
_cell.length_a   1.000
_cell.length_b   1.000
_cell.length_c   1.000
_cell.angle_alpha   90.00
_cell.angle_beta   90.00
_cell.angle_gamma   90.00
#
_symmetry.space_group_name_H-M   'P 1'
#
loop_
_entity.id
_entity.type
_entity.pdbx_description
1 polymer ?
#
loop_
_entity_poly.entity_id
_entity_poly.type
_entity_poly.pdbx_seq_one_letter_code
_entity_poly.pdbx_strand_id
1 'polypeptide(L)'
;MKTRIILWAGAIVVLAALPPLMTAIGETFYIDLVRRIMILAIAAVSLNLILGYGGLVSFGHAAYLGIGAYAVGILAFYGITSGWLQWAVAIGASALVALAIGAVSIRTSGIYFIMITLAFTQMLYYLGISLEEFGGDDGMRLKAKSQFSGLIDLNEPITFYYLVLVLMLACVYVVSRIVNSRFGMVLRAAKSNEARTRAIGFSPYPYRLAAFVMAGGMCGLAGALYANHTNYIVPGLMSWQHSGDLMFMVILGGIASTAGPVLGAFAFIFTEEFLKVLLNWIAPIFGKRDWAEYWAVLMGPLLVLSVIFFRRGLAGIFYKPDA
;
A
#
# COMPACT_ATOMS: atom_id res chain seq x y z
N MET A 1 -21.29 -16.55 -7.52
CA MET A 1 -20.79 -15.47 -8.41
C MET A 1 -21.63 -14.20 -8.28
N LYS A 2 -22.97 -14.23 -8.40
CA LYS A 2 -23.84 -13.04 -8.29
C LYS A 2 -23.72 -12.27 -6.97
N THR A 3 -23.69 -12.93 -5.82
CA THR A 3 -23.58 -12.29 -4.49
C THR A 3 -22.27 -11.51 -4.33
N ARG A 4 -21.17 -11.97 -4.91
CA ARG A 4 -19.87 -11.26 -4.91
C ARG A 4 -19.95 -9.95 -5.69
N ILE A 5 -20.52 -9.99 -6.88
CA ILE A 5 -20.66 -8.80 -7.73
C ILE A 5 -21.51 -7.75 -7.02
N ILE A 6 -22.57 -8.18 -6.35
CA ILE A 6 -23.48 -7.28 -5.61
C ILE A 6 -22.75 -6.63 -4.43
N LEU A 7 -21.97 -7.39 -3.64
CA LEU A 7 -21.20 -6.85 -2.50
C LEU A 7 -20.15 -5.83 -2.96
N TRP A 8 -19.40 -6.14 -4.04
CA TRP A 8 -18.41 -5.21 -4.58
C TRP A 8 -19.04 -3.97 -5.20
N ALA A 9 -20.12 -4.14 -5.95
CA ALA A 9 -20.86 -3.01 -6.48
C ALA A 9 -21.41 -2.12 -5.35
N GLY A 10 -21.95 -2.73 -4.29
CA GLY A 10 -22.40 -2.00 -3.10
C GLY A 10 -21.27 -1.22 -2.42
N ALA A 11 -20.11 -1.84 -2.22
CA ALA A 11 -18.95 -1.16 -1.63
C ALA A 11 -18.46 0.02 -2.49
N ILE A 12 -18.41 -0.15 -3.82
CA ILE A 12 -18.04 0.93 -4.74
C ILE A 12 -19.07 2.06 -4.69
N VAL A 13 -20.35 1.75 -4.66
CA VAL A 13 -21.43 2.75 -4.56
C VAL A 13 -21.33 3.53 -3.25
N VAL A 14 -21.07 2.86 -2.11
CA VAL A 14 -20.86 3.51 -0.82
C VAL A 14 -19.66 4.44 -0.86
N LEU A 15 -18.52 3.99 -1.40
CA LEU A 15 -17.34 4.83 -1.55
C LEU A 15 -17.56 6.01 -2.50
N ALA A 16 -18.31 5.82 -3.58
CA ALA A 16 -18.62 6.91 -4.52
C ALA A 16 -19.62 7.93 -3.94
N ALA A 17 -20.55 7.49 -3.08
CA ALA A 17 -21.54 8.36 -2.45
C ALA A 17 -20.98 9.10 -1.20
N LEU A 18 -19.84 8.69 -0.67
CA LEU A 18 -19.27 9.25 0.56
C LEU A 18 -18.92 10.74 0.44
N PRO A 19 -18.23 11.24 -0.63
CA PRO A 19 -17.89 12.67 -0.71
C PRO A 19 -19.12 13.61 -0.69
N PRO A 20 -20.16 13.40 -1.51
CA PRO A 20 -21.33 14.28 -1.50
C PRO A 20 -22.10 14.22 -0.17
N LEU A 21 -22.12 13.06 0.51
CA LEU A 21 -22.74 12.91 1.82
C LEU A 21 -21.97 13.67 2.90
N MET A 22 -20.65 13.52 2.94
CA MET A 22 -19.80 14.15 3.96
C MET A 22 -19.71 15.68 3.75
N THR A 23 -19.71 16.15 2.51
CA THR A 23 -19.80 17.59 2.23
C THR A 23 -21.14 18.20 2.64
N ALA A 24 -22.23 17.46 2.49
CA ALA A 24 -23.56 17.91 2.95
C ALA A 24 -23.66 18.02 4.48
N ILE A 25 -22.91 17.19 5.22
CA ILE A 25 -22.84 17.20 6.69
C ILE A 25 -21.77 18.19 7.20
N GLY A 26 -20.87 18.68 6.33
CA GLY A 26 -19.78 19.58 6.70
C GLY A 26 -18.53 18.88 7.26
N GLU A 27 -18.46 17.55 7.20
CA GLU A 27 -17.39 16.73 7.78
C GLU A 27 -16.35 16.31 6.70
N THR A 28 -15.38 17.17 6.44
CA THR A 28 -14.32 16.92 5.45
C THR A 28 -13.27 15.90 5.91
N PHE A 29 -13.14 15.72 7.23
CA PHE A 29 -12.17 14.79 7.82
C PHE A 29 -12.32 13.36 7.27
N TYR A 30 -13.54 12.85 7.14
CA TYR A 30 -13.77 11.49 6.63
C TYR A 30 -13.39 11.32 5.16
N ILE A 31 -13.48 12.39 4.36
CA ILE A 31 -13.04 12.37 2.95
C ILE A 31 -11.51 12.17 2.90
N ASP A 32 -10.77 12.90 3.73
CA ASP A 32 -9.31 12.78 3.81
C ASP A 32 -8.88 11.43 4.37
N LEU A 33 -9.56 10.93 5.41
CA LEU A 33 -9.30 9.61 6.00
C LEU A 33 -9.49 8.49 4.97
N VAL A 34 -10.64 8.46 4.29
CA VAL A 34 -10.91 7.40 3.28
C VAL A 34 -9.98 7.52 2.09
N ARG A 35 -9.59 8.73 1.68
CA ARG A 35 -8.57 8.94 0.64
C ARG A 35 -7.21 8.35 1.06
N ARG A 36 -6.75 8.59 2.30
CA ARG A 36 -5.55 7.96 2.87
C ARG A 36 -5.65 6.44 2.85
N ILE A 37 -6.78 5.88 3.27
CA ILE A 37 -7.03 4.44 3.25
C ILE A 37 -6.91 3.87 1.84
N MET A 38 -7.55 4.51 0.85
CA MET A 38 -7.49 4.04 -0.54
C MET A 38 -6.07 4.08 -1.11
N ILE A 39 -5.27 5.09 -0.78
CA ILE A 39 -3.86 5.17 -1.21
C ILE A 39 -3.05 4.02 -0.61
N LEU A 40 -3.18 3.76 0.69
CA LEU A 40 -2.50 2.65 1.34
C LEU A 40 -3.05 1.29 0.90
N ALA A 41 -4.33 1.22 0.52
CA ALA A 41 -4.90 0.03 -0.11
C ALA A 41 -4.23 -0.30 -1.45
N ILE A 42 -3.86 0.69 -2.27
CA ILE A 42 -3.07 0.46 -3.50
C ILE A 42 -1.72 -0.19 -3.14
N ALA A 43 -1.01 0.33 -2.13
CA ALA A 43 0.25 -0.25 -1.67
C ALA A 43 0.06 -1.67 -1.11
N ALA A 44 -0.99 -1.92 -0.33
CA ALA A 44 -1.31 -3.24 0.19
C ALA A 44 -1.68 -4.24 -0.92
N VAL A 45 -2.46 -3.81 -1.93
CA VAL A 45 -2.80 -4.63 -3.11
C VAL A 45 -1.54 -5.00 -3.90
N SER A 46 -0.60 -4.06 -4.06
CA SER A 46 0.68 -4.31 -4.73
C SER A 46 1.54 -5.32 -3.94
N LEU A 47 1.62 -5.17 -2.61
CA LEU A 47 2.30 -6.14 -1.75
C LEU A 47 1.67 -7.53 -1.82
N ASN A 48 0.33 -7.63 -1.88
CA ASN A 48 -0.37 -8.90 -1.97
C ASN A 48 -0.02 -9.67 -3.26
N LEU A 49 0.37 -9.01 -4.34
CA LEU A 49 0.82 -9.67 -5.56
C LEU A 49 2.06 -10.55 -5.29
N ILE A 50 3.02 -10.06 -4.50
CA ILE A 50 4.25 -10.79 -4.17
C ILE A 50 4.09 -11.68 -2.94
N LEU A 51 3.45 -11.19 -1.88
CA LEU A 51 3.23 -11.93 -0.64
C LEU A 51 2.15 -13.00 -0.84
N GLY A 52 0.98 -12.60 -1.32
CA GLY A 52 -0.18 -13.46 -1.42
C GLY A 52 -0.04 -14.51 -2.51
N TYR A 53 0.33 -14.11 -3.70
CA TYR A 53 0.39 -15.00 -4.86
C TYR A 53 1.80 -15.52 -5.14
N GLY A 54 2.85 -14.72 -4.88
CA GLY A 54 4.25 -15.13 -5.06
C GLY A 54 4.84 -15.87 -3.88
N GLY A 55 4.28 -15.77 -2.67
CA GLY A 55 4.82 -16.37 -1.45
C GLY A 55 6.10 -15.71 -0.95
N LEU A 56 6.36 -14.46 -1.34
CA LEU A 56 7.54 -13.68 -0.99
C LEU A 56 7.20 -12.67 0.12
N VAL A 57 7.61 -12.95 1.35
CA VAL A 57 7.41 -12.06 2.51
C VAL A 57 8.46 -10.97 2.48
N SER A 58 8.10 -9.75 2.05
CA SER A 58 9.02 -8.64 1.89
C SER A 58 8.79 -7.54 2.91
N PHE A 59 9.83 -7.20 3.69
CA PHE A 59 9.87 -5.99 4.52
C PHE A 59 10.44 -4.77 3.77
N GLY A 60 10.62 -4.90 2.45
CA GLY A 60 11.13 -3.86 1.56
C GLY A 60 10.09 -2.97 0.92
N HIS A 61 8.80 -3.24 1.12
CA HIS A 61 7.77 -2.67 0.26
C HIS A 61 7.53 -1.18 0.50
N ALA A 62 7.68 -0.70 1.74
CA ALA A 62 7.60 0.71 2.09
C ALA A 62 8.68 1.57 1.42
N ALA A 63 9.84 0.99 1.09
CA ALA A 63 10.87 1.72 0.34
C ALA A 63 10.35 2.22 -1.01
N TYR A 64 9.55 1.42 -1.72
CA TYR A 64 8.97 1.83 -3.01
C TYR A 64 7.91 2.91 -2.85
N LEU A 65 7.16 2.89 -1.73
CA LEU A 65 6.24 3.97 -1.38
C LEU A 65 7.00 5.29 -1.20
N GLY A 66 8.07 5.26 -0.40
CA GLY A 66 8.92 6.43 -0.17
C GLY A 66 9.59 6.93 -1.43
N ILE A 67 10.19 6.05 -2.26
CA ILE A 67 10.79 6.43 -3.55
C ILE A 67 9.77 7.12 -4.45
N GLY A 68 8.54 6.59 -4.53
CA GLY A 68 7.47 7.22 -5.29
C GLY A 68 7.11 8.61 -4.78
N ALA A 69 7.06 8.79 -3.45
CA ALA A 69 6.82 10.08 -2.82
C ALA A 69 7.97 11.07 -3.07
N TYR A 70 9.22 10.65 -2.86
CA TYR A 70 10.39 11.48 -3.11
C TYR A 70 10.55 11.86 -4.58
N ALA A 71 10.20 10.97 -5.52
CA ALA A 71 10.23 11.30 -6.95
C ALA A 71 9.32 12.50 -7.27
N VAL A 72 8.12 12.55 -6.70
CA VAL A 72 7.23 13.70 -6.84
C VAL A 72 7.82 14.94 -6.15
N GLY A 73 8.32 14.79 -4.92
CA GLY A 73 8.88 15.89 -4.14
C GLY A 73 10.09 16.55 -4.79
N ILE A 74 11.05 15.74 -5.25
CA ILE A 74 12.26 16.20 -5.91
C ILE A 74 11.93 16.93 -7.22
N LEU A 75 11.05 16.39 -8.05
CA LEU A 75 10.62 17.05 -9.28
C LEU A 75 9.91 18.38 -9.00
N ALA A 76 9.05 18.42 -7.99
CA ALA A 76 8.39 19.65 -7.56
C ALA A 76 9.38 20.67 -6.96
N PHE A 77 10.44 20.23 -6.31
CA PHE A 77 11.52 21.09 -5.81
C PHE A 77 12.23 21.83 -6.95
N TYR A 78 12.50 21.14 -8.06
CA TYR A 78 13.07 21.73 -9.29
C TYR A 78 12.04 22.47 -10.17
N GLY A 79 10.81 22.66 -9.70
CA GLY A 79 9.78 23.40 -10.43
C GLY A 79 9.03 22.60 -11.51
N ILE A 80 9.27 21.29 -11.60
CA ILE A 80 8.58 20.41 -12.53
C ILE A 80 7.28 19.94 -11.87
N THR A 81 6.17 20.61 -12.16
CA THR A 81 4.85 20.34 -11.57
C THR A 81 3.96 19.43 -12.43
N SER A 82 4.41 19.03 -13.63
CA SER A 82 3.64 18.15 -14.51
C SER A 82 3.38 16.80 -13.85
N GLY A 83 2.10 16.52 -13.51
CA GLY A 83 1.68 15.28 -12.87
C GLY A 83 1.96 14.04 -13.71
N TRP A 84 1.83 14.14 -15.03
CA TRP A 84 2.15 13.05 -15.95
C TRP A 84 3.60 12.59 -15.81
N LEU A 85 4.53 13.57 -15.79
CA LEU A 85 5.96 13.27 -15.66
C LEU A 85 6.30 12.80 -14.25
N GLN A 86 5.78 13.48 -13.20
CA GLN A 86 6.03 13.10 -11.82
C GLN A 86 5.59 11.67 -11.53
N TRP A 87 4.41 11.26 -11.98
CA TRP A 87 3.91 9.90 -11.73
C TRP A 87 4.62 8.86 -12.59
N ALA A 88 4.96 9.18 -13.83
CA ALA A 88 5.76 8.29 -14.66
C ALA A 88 7.14 8.03 -14.04
N VAL A 89 7.80 9.08 -13.53
CA VAL A 89 9.09 8.96 -12.83
C VAL A 89 8.93 8.19 -11.51
N ALA A 90 7.89 8.45 -10.73
CA ALA A 90 7.62 7.74 -9.47
C ALA A 90 7.45 6.22 -9.70
N ILE A 91 6.64 5.84 -10.69
CA ILE A 91 6.43 4.43 -11.06
C ILE A 91 7.74 3.82 -11.61
N GLY A 92 8.42 4.53 -12.51
CA GLY A 92 9.64 4.06 -13.15
C GLY A 92 10.80 3.89 -12.18
N ALA A 93 11.06 4.89 -11.31
CA ALA A 93 12.11 4.83 -10.30
C ALA A 93 11.85 3.70 -9.29
N SER A 94 10.62 3.57 -8.79
CA SER A 94 10.25 2.50 -7.87
C SER A 94 10.38 1.12 -8.53
N ALA A 95 9.99 0.98 -9.80
CA ALA A 95 10.15 -0.27 -10.55
C ALA A 95 11.62 -0.61 -10.81
N LEU A 96 12.47 0.37 -11.12
CA LEU A 96 13.92 0.18 -11.31
C LEU A 96 14.61 -0.26 -10.01
N VAL A 97 14.29 0.39 -8.90
CA VAL A 97 14.84 -0.02 -7.60
C VAL A 97 14.30 -1.40 -7.20
N ALA A 98 13.02 -1.69 -7.46
CA ALA A 98 12.47 -3.01 -7.26
C ALA A 98 13.16 -4.07 -8.15
N LEU A 99 13.54 -3.73 -9.37
CA LEU A 99 14.31 -4.62 -10.24
C LEU A 99 15.69 -4.92 -9.64
N ALA A 100 16.41 -3.88 -9.19
CA ALA A 100 17.75 -4.03 -8.60
C ALA A 100 17.70 -4.89 -7.31
N ILE A 101 16.81 -4.56 -6.38
CA ILE A 101 16.64 -5.29 -5.12
C ILE A 101 16.13 -6.71 -5.39
N GLY A 102 15.14 -6.85 -6.27
CA GLY A 102 14.54 -8.14 -6.61
C GLY A 102 15.52 -9.09 -7.29
N ALA A 103 16.38 -8.57 -8.18
CA ALA A 103 17.39 -9.38 -8.88
C ALA A 103 18.37 -10.09 -7.91
N VAL A 104 18.66 -9.46 -6.78
CA VAL A 104 19.51 -10.04 -5.71
C VAL A 104 18.67 -10.87 -4.75
N SER A 105 17.58 -10.29 -4.21
CA SER A 105 16.82 -10.88 -3.11
C SER A 105 16.08 -12.16 -3.50
N ILE A 106 15.52 -12.25 -4.72
CA ILE A 106 14.72 -13.41 -5.16
C ILE A 106 15.57 -14.68 -5.36
N ARG A 107 16.89 -14.56 -5.38
CA ARG A 107 17.81 -15.72 -5.39
C ARG A 107 17.85 -16.43 -4.04
N THR A 108 17.36 -15.80 -3.00
CA THR A 108 17.25 -16.34 -1.65
C THR A 108 15.81 -16.71 -1.32
N SER A 109 15.58 -17.45 -0.25
CA SER A 109 14.25 -17.89 0.17
C SER A 109 14.07 -17.83 1.68
N GLY A 110 12.81 -17.77 2.12
CA GLY A 110 12.47 -17.79 3.54
C GLY A 110 13.04 -16.58 4.30
N ILE A 111 13.68 -16.84 5.44
CA ILE A 111 14.19 -15.80 6.34
C ILE A 111 15.28 -14.95 5.66
N TYR A 112 16.12 -15.52 4.81
CA TYR A 112 17.16 -14.78 4.10
C TYR A 112 16.57 -13.71 3.15
N PHE A 113 15.48 -14.03 2.46
CA PHE A 113 14.79 -13.06 1.61
C PHE A 113 14.23 -11.88 2.45
N ILE A 114 13.63 -12.19 3.61
CA ILE A 114 13.09 -11.17 4.53
C ILE A 114 14.21 -10.24 5.00
N MET A 115 15.34 -10.81 5.46
CA MET A 115 16.46 -10.02 5.97
C MET A 115 17.11 -9.14 4.90
N ILE A 116 17.27 -9.65 3.68
CA ILE A 116 17.86 -8.88 2.57
C ILE A 116 16.94 -7.73 2.18
N THR A 117 15.63 -7.96 2.06
CA THR A 117 14.68 -6.88 1.72
C THR A 117 14.61 -5.83 2.82
N LEU A 118 14.69 -6.23 4.09
CA LEU A 118 14.76 -5.31 5.23
C LEU A 118 16.05 -4.48 5.19
N ALA A 119 17.20 -5.11 4.92
CA ALA A 119 18.48 -4.40 4.83
C ALA A 119 18.48 -3.34 3.72
N PHE A 120 17.97 -3.68 2.53
CA PHE A 120 17.83 -2.71 1.44
C PHE A 120 16.88 -1.56 1.79
N THR A 121 15.79 -1.85 2.50
CA THR A 121 14.85 -0.82 2.97
C THR A 121 15.53 0.15 3.93
N GLN A 122 16.29 -0.35 4.90
CA GLN A 122 17.03 0.48 5.82
C GLN A 122 18.13 1.29 5.11
N MET A 123 18.81 0.70 4.13
CA MET A 123 19.76 1.43 3.30
C MET A 123 19.11 2.61 2.59
N LEU A 124 17.93 2.41 1.98
CA LEU A 124 17.20 3.50 1.30
C LEU A 124 16.65 4.54 2.28
N TYR A 125 16.22 4.11 3.47
CA TYR A 125 15.79 5.01 4.55
C TYR A 125 16.94 5.94 4.98
N TYR A 126 18.13 5.38 5.28
CA TYR A 126 19.28 6.19 5.63
C TYR A 126 19.81 7.04 4.47
N LEU A 127 19.70 6.56 3.23
CA LEU A 127 19.96 7.38 2.05
C LEU A 127 19.04 8.60 2.02
N GLY A 128 17.72 8.42 2.29
CA GLY A 128 16.75 9.51 2.38
C GLY A 128 17.12 10.55 3.45
N ILE A 129 17.57 10.10 4.63
CA ILE A 129 18.05 10.98 5.71
C ILE A 129 19.30 11.76 5.29
N SER A 130 20.20 11.13 4.54
CA SER A 130 21.45 11.76 4.10
C SER A 130 21.27 12.84 3.02
N LEU A 131 20.08 12.94 2.43
CA LEU A 131 19.75 13.92 1.39
C LEU A 131 19.34 15.26 2.02
N GLU A 132 20.30 15.99 2.62
CA GLU A 132 20.07 17.27 3.30
C GLU A 132 19.42 18.32 2.38
N GLU A 133 19.75 18.34 1.08
CA GLU A 133 19.16 19.23 0.07
C GLU A 133 17.63 19.08 -0.02
N PHE A 134 17.12 17.88 0.25
CA PHE A 134 15.69 17.55 0.23
C PHE A 134 15.07 17.40 1.62
N GLY A 135 15.65 18.10 2.61
CA GLY A 135 15.14 18.20 3.96
C GLY A 135 15.67 17.16 4.96
N GLY A 136 16.55 16.24 4.53
CA GLY A 136 17.18 15.27 5.42
C GLY A 136 16.18 14.49 6.27
N ASP A 137 16.43 14.38 7.56
CA ASP A 137 15.55 13.66 8.51
C ASP A 137 14.21 14.36 8.72
N ASP A 138 14.20 15.70 8.69
CA ASP A 138 12.96 16.49 8.84
C ASP A 138 11.99 16.29 7.65
N GLY A 139 12.53 15.88 6.49
CA GLY A 139 11.73 15.73 5.28
C GLY A 139 11.46 17.04 4.54
N MET A 140 10.65 16.98 3.49
CA MET A 140 10.38 18.12 2.61
C MET A 140 8.89 18.39 2.45
N ARG A 141 8.53 19.69 2.37
CA ARG A 141 7.18 20.11 1.99
C ARG A 141 7.06 20.16 0.47
N LEU A 142 5.96 19.64 -0.04
CA LEU A 142 5.63 19.73 -1.45
C LEU A 142 5.25 21.18 -1.76
N LYS A 143 6.02 21.85 -2.65
CA LYS A 143 5.79 23.26 -3.04
C LYS A 143 4.47 23.44 -3.81
N ALA A 144 4.12 22.44 -4.63
CA ALA A 144 2.88 22.41 -5.39
C ALA A 144 2.47 20.96 -5.65
N LYS A 145 1.19 20.68 -5.64
CA LYS A 145 0.65 19.37 -6.04
C LYS A 145 0.87 19.12 -7.53
N SER A 146 0.86 17.86 -7.92
CA SER A 146 0.97 17.46 -9.32
C SER A 146 -0.16 18.08 -10.17
N GLN A 147 0.21 18.71 -11.29
CA GLN A 147 -0.73 19.39 -12.20
C GLN A 147 -0.93 18.57 -13.47
N PHE A 148 -2.18 18.38 -13.89
CA PHE A 148 -2.55 17.59 -15.07
C PHE A 148 -3.16 18.46 -16.17
N SER A 149 -2.41 19.46 -16.64
CA SER A 149 -2.79 20.33 -17.78
C SER A 149 -4.24 20.88 -17.72
N GLY A 150 -4.74 21.19 -16.52
CA GLY A 150 -6.10 21.70 -16.32
C GLY A 150 -7.23 20.67 -16.41
N LEU A 151 -6.92 19.40 -16.70
CA LEU A 151 -7.92 18.31 -16.76
C LEU A 151 -8.35 17.82 -15.37
N ILE A 152 -7.42 17.80 -14.43
CA ILE A 152 -7.61 17.27 -13.07
C ILE A 152 -6.94 18.22 -12.09
N ASP A 153 -7.71 18.81 -11.17
CA ASP A 153 -7.19 19.64 -10.09
C ASP A 153 -7.10 18.83 -8.79
N LEU A 154 -5.87 18.53 -8.36
CA LEU A 154 -5.61 17.83 -7.11
C LEU A 154 -5.79 18.72 -5.86
N ASN A 155 -5.94 20.04 -6.04
CA ASN A 155 -6.24 20.93 -4.92
C ASN A 155 -7.69 20.76 -4.46
N GLU A 156 -8.59 20.39 -5.37
CA GLU A 156 -9.97 20.11 -5.05
C GLU A 156 -10.09 18.73 -4.35
N PRO A 157 -10.55 18.68 -3.08
CA PRO A 157 -10.58 17.43 -2.30
C PRO A 157 -11.44 16.34 -2.93
N ILE A 158 -12.55 16.70 -3.57
CA ILE A 158 -13.49 15.76 -4.19
C ILE A 158 -12.91 15.17 -5.46
N THR A 159 -12.32 15.98 -6.33
CA THR A 159 -11.67 15.53 -7.57
C THR A 159 -10.51 14.60 -7.25
N PHE A 160 -9.70 14.94 -6.26
CA PHE A 160 -8.61 14.08 -5.83
C PHE A 160 -9.12 12.74 -5.23
N TYR A 161 -10.20 12.77 -4.47
CA TYR A 161 -10.81 11.56 -3.92
C TYR A 161 -11.25 10.60 -5.03
N TYR A 162 -12.00 11.07 -6.03
CA TYR A 162 -12.45 10.21 -7.13
C TYR A 162 -11.30 9.70 -7.98
N LEU A 163 -10.26 10.49 -8.18
CA LEU A 163 -9.07 10.05 -8.88
C LEU A 163 -8.40 8.87 -8.16
N VAL A 164 -8.21 8.98 -6.83
CA VAL A 164 -7.64 7.90 -6.01
C VAL A 164 -8.53 6.66 -6.04
N LEU A 165 -9.86 6.83 -5.98
CA LEU A 165 -10.82 5.73 -6.08
C LEU A 165 -10.68 4.99 -7.42
N VAL A 166 -10.62 5.71 -8.54
CA VAL A 166 -10.44 5.11 -9.88
C VAL A 166 -9.11 4.38 -9.98
N LEU A 167 -8.02 4.96 -9.47
CA LEU A 167 -6.71 4.32 -9.49
C LEU A 167 -6.65 3.09 -8.59
N MET A 168 -7.28 3.12 -7.43
CA MET A 168 -7.39 1.94 -6.56
C MET A 168 -8.13 0.80 -7.27
N LEU A 169 -9.27 1.09 -7.88
CA LEU A 169 -10.04 0.09 -8.64
C LEU A 169 -9.24 -0.43 -9.85
N ALA A 170 -8.54 0.45 -10.56
CA ALA A 170 -7.67 0.07 -11.66
C ALA A 170 -6.53 -0.87 -11.19
N CYS A 171 -5.88 -0.58 -10.06
CA CYS A 171 -4.85 -1.44 -9.48
C CYS A 171 -5.39 -2.81 -9.07
N VAL A 172 -6.56 -2.86 -8.42
CA VAL A 172 -7.23 -4.12 -8.07
C VAL A 172 -7.58 -4.91 -9.33
N TYR A 173 -8.09 -4.25 -10.38
CA TYR A 173 -8.40 -4.88 -11.65
C TYR A 173 -7.14 -5.43 -12.33
N VAL A 174 -6.06 -4.65 -12.41
CA VAL A 174 -4.78 -5.07 -13.01
C VAL A 174 -4.22 -6.29 -12.28
N VAL A 175 -4.15 -6.27 -10.95
CA VAL A 175 -3.70 -7.41 -10.14
C VAL A 175 -4.60 -8.63 -10.38
N SER A 176 -5.91 -8.45 -10.42
CA SER A 176 -6.86 -9.53 -10.73
C SER A 176 -6.58 -10.15 -12.11
N ARG A 177 -6.30 -9.33 -13.12
CA ARG A 177 -5.96 -9.80 -14.48
C ARG A 177 -4.63 -10.54 -14.52
N ILE A 178 -3.62 -10.01 -13.82
CA ILE A 178 -2.29 -10.64 -13.72
C ILE A 178 -2.41 -12.03 -13.06
N VAL A 179 -3.07 -12.09 -11.92
CA VAL A 179 -3.19 -13.33 -11.13
C VAL A 179 -3.99 -14.42 -11.86
N ASN A 180 -5.01 -14.04 -12.63
CA ASN A 180 -5.84 -14.98 -13.41
C ASN A 180 -5.27 -15.29 -14.80
N SER A 181 -4.13 -14.72 -15.17
CA SER A 181 -3.41 -14.99 -16.43
C SER A 181 -2.53 -16.24 -16.32
N ARG A 182 -1.95 -16.66 -17.46
CA ARG A 182 -0.93 -17.73 -17.51
C ARG A 182 0.28 -17.39 -16.63
N PHE A 183 0.68 -16.12 -16.58
CA PHE A 183 1.72 -15.61 -15.70
C PHE A 183 1.40 -15.89 -14.23
N GLY A 184 0.19 -15.53 -13.78
CA GLY A 184 -0.25 -15.75 -12.40
C GLY A 184 -0.38 -17.23 -12.03
N MET A 185 -0.71 -18.12 -12.99
CA MET A 185 -0.71 -19.55 -12.76
C MET A 185 0.70 -20.08 -12.44
N VAL A 186 1.71 -19.66 -13.22
CA VAL A 186 3.11 -20.05 -12.95
C VAL A 186 3.60 -19.48 -11.61
N LEU A 187 3.25 -18.25 -11.29
CA LEU A 187 3.61 -17.63 -10.01
C LEU A 187 3.05 -18.42 -8.82
N ARG A 188 1.77 -18.81 -8.87
CA ARG A 188 1.12 -19.63 -7.83
C ARG A 188 1.68 -21.07 -7.77
N ALA A 189 1.99 -21.66 -8.92
CA ALA A 189 2.65 -22.97 -8.97
C ALA A 189 4.03 -22.93 -8.31
N ALA A 190 4.82 -21.88 -8.61
CA ALA A 190 6.14 -21.67 -7.99
C ALA A 190 6.04 -21.46 -6.47
N LYS A 191 4.98 -20.79 -5.97
CA LYS A 191 4.71 -20.69 -4.54
C LYS A 191 4.40 -22.04 -3.91
N SER A 192 3.61 -22.88 -4.58
CA SER A 192 3.18 -24.19 -4.07
C SER A 192 4.34 -25.19 -4.03
N ASN A 193 5.06 -25.34 -5.15
CA ASN A 193 6.22 -26.24 -5.24
C ASN A 193 7.15 -25.81 -6.39
N GLU A 194 8.28 -25.20 -6.02
CA GLU A 194 9.25 -24.70 -6.98
C GLU A 194 9.92 -25.81 -7.81
N ALA A 195 10.27 -26.93 -7.17
CA ALA A 195 10.92 -28.07 -7.85
C ALA A 195 10.00 -28.67 -8.91
N ARG A 196 8.70 -28.84 -8.59
CA ARG A 196 7.70 -29.33 -9.53
C ARG A 196 7.50 -28.35 -10.69
N THR A 197 7.49 -27.03 -10.42
CA THR A 197 7.34 -26.00 -11.46
C THR A 197 8.52 -26.03 -12.43
N ARG A 198 9.74 -26.26 -11.93
CA ARG A 198 10.93 -26.44 -12.77
C ARG A 198 10.87 -27.73 -13.60
N ALA A 199 10.38 -28.83 -13.00
CA ALA A 199 10.28 -30.11 -13.69
C ALA A 199 9.35 -30.10 -14.90
N ILE A 200 8.32 -29.23 -14.90
CA ILE A 200 7.42 -29.02 -16.04
C ILE A 200 7.90 -27.92 -17.02
N GLY A 201 9.17 -27.47 -16.88
CA GLY A 201 9.85 -26.61 -17.84
C GLY A 201 9.74 -25.10 -17.57
N PHE A 202 9.12 -24.65 -16.47
CA PHE A 202 9.06 -23.23 -16.14
C PHE A 202 10.19 -22.83 -15.18
N SER A 203 10.85 -21.68 -15.46
CA SER A 203 11.81 -21.08 -14.54
C SER A 203 11.08 -20.10 -13.60
N PRO A 204 10.98 -20.33 -12.28
CA PRO A 204 10.26 -19.46 -11.35
C PRO A 204 10.85 -18.06 -11.20
N TYR A 205 12.16 -17.90 -11.34
CA TYR A 205 12.88 -16.65 -11.09
C TYR A 205 12.36 -15.45 -11.91
N PRO A 206 12.25 -15.49 -13.26
CA PRO A 206 11.79 -14.35 -14.03
C PRO A 206 10.32 -13.98 -13.71
N TYR A 207 9.48 -14.95 -13.38
CA TYR A 207 8.08 -14.68 -12.98
C TYR A 207 8.01 -13.98 -11.64
N ARG A 208 8.79 -14.43 -10.64
CA ARG A 208 8.87 -13.74 -9.34
C ARG A 208 9.45 -12.35 -9.48
N LEU A 209 10.51 -12.18 -10.28
CA LEU A 209 11.15 -10.88 -10.52
C LEU A 209 10.18 -9.90 -11.18
N ALA A 210 9.50 -10.33 -12.24
CA ALA A 210 8.51 -9.49 -12.92
C ALA A 210 7.36 -9.11 -11.98
N ALA A 211 6.84 -10.03 -11.16
CA ALA A 211 5.83 -9.72 -10.16
C ALA A 211 6.33 -8.70 -9.13
N PHE A 212 7.59 -8.82 -8.71
CA PHE A 212 8.23 -7.92 -7.75
C PHE A 212 8.38 -6.50 -8.30
N VAL A 213 8.82 -6.38 -9.57
CA VAL A 213 8.96 -5.10 -10.28
C VAL A 213 7.59 -4.42 -10.48
N MET A 214 6.59 -5.19 -10.92
CA MET A 214 5.22 -4.66 -11.07
C MET A 214 4.65 -4.19 -9.71
N ALA A 215 4.86 -4.95 -8.65
CA ALA A 215 4.44 -4.57 -7.31
C ALA A 215 5.16 -3.30 -6.83
N GLY A 216 6.49 -3.19 -7.05
CA GLY A 216 7.26 -1.99 -6.73
C GLY A 216 6.77 -0.74 -7.46
N GLY A 217 6.49 -0.85 -8.77
CA GLY A 217 5.94 0.25 -9.57
C GLY A 217 4.55 0.70 -9.10
N MET A 218 3.66 -0.25 -8.78
CA MET A 218 2.34 0.08 -8.22
C MET A 218 2.44 0.73 -6.84
N CYS A 219 3.37 0.27 -6.00
CA CYS A 219 3.64 0.91 -4.70
C CYS A 219 4.21 2.31 -4.87
N GLY A 220 5.06 2.55 -5.89
CA GLY A 220 5.55 3.88 -6.26
C GLY A 220 4.44 4.85 -6.67
N LEU A 221 3.42 4.36 -7.39
CA LEU A 221 2.21 5.15 -7.67
C LEU A 221 1.48 5.53 -6.38
N ALA A 222 1.32 4.58 -5.43
CA ALA A 222 0.75 4.88 -4.12
C ALA A 222 1.57 5.93 -3.37
N GLY A 223 2.91 5.90 -3.47
CA GLY A 223 3.80 6.92 -2.91
C GLY A 223 3.59 8.29 -3.52
N ALA A 224 3.46 8.39 -4.84
CA ALA A 224 3.16 9.64 -5.53
C ALA A 224 1.82 10.23 -5.10
N LEU A 225 0.79 9.40 -4.93
CA LEU A 225 -0.51 9.81 -4.41
C LEU A 225 -0.42 10.25 -2.93
N TYR A 226 0.37 9.53 -2.14
CA TYR A 226 0.57 9.86 -0.71
C TYR A 226 1.25 11.21 -0.53
N ALA A 227 2.28 11.52 -1.33
CA ALA A 227 2.95 12.83 -1.33
C ALA A 227 1.96 13.98 -1.64
N ASN A 228 1.11 13.80 -2.64
CA ASN A 228 0.08 14.78 -3.00
C ASN A 228 -1.04 14.88 -1.95
N HIS A 229 -1.27 13.82 -1.16
CA HIS A 229 -2.25 13.81 -0.09
C HIS A 229 -1.76 14.57 1.14
N THR A 230 -0.55 14.26 1.63
CA THR A 230 0.00 14.85 2.84
C THR A 230 0.62 16.22 2.63
N ASN A 231 1.03 16.54 1.39
CA ASN A 231 1.88 17.69 1.03
C ASN A 231 3.20 17.72 1.82
N TYR A 232 3.58 16.60 2.40
CA TYR A 232 4.79 16.45 3.21
C TYR A 232 5.36 15.06 3.04
N ILE A 233 6.67 14.97 2.84
CA ILE A 233 7.38 13.75 2.54
C ILE A 233 8.51 13.60 3.54
N VAL A 234 8.52 12.50 4.30
CA VAL A 234 9.55 12.19 5.29
C VAL A 234 10.24 10.88 4.95
N PRO A 235 11.54 10.73 5.28
CA PRO A 235 12.25 9.46 5.10
C PRO A 235 11.58 8.30 5.84
N GLY A 236 10.90 8.60 6.95
CA GLY A 236 10.14 7.64 7.74
C GLY A 236 9.15 6.79 6.94
N LEU A 237 8.65 7.28 5.80
CA LEU A 237 7.83 6.50 4.87
C LEU A 237 8.54 5.24 4.34
N MET A 238 9.89 5.24 4.29
CA MET A 238 10.70 4.10 3.86
C MET A 238 11.04 3.14 5.01
N SER A 239 10.56 3.39 6.23
CA SER A 239 10.90 2.56 7.38
C SER A 239 10.32 1.14 7.25
N TRP A 240 11.00 0.16 7.87
CA TRP A 240 10.53 -1.22 7.88
C TRP A 240 9.19 -1.39 8.62
N GLN A 241 8.89 -0.51 9.58
CA GLN A 241 7.62 -0.47 10.30
C GLN A 241 6.46 -0.29 9.34
N HIS A 242 6.54 0.66 8.41
CA HIS A 242 5.51 0.86 7.40
C HIS A 242 5.37 -0.33 6.44
N SER A 243 6.45 -1.08 6.17
CA SER A 243 6.34 -2.37 5.46
C SER A 243 5.55 -3.39 6.28
N GLY A 244 5.74 -3.39 7.61
CA GLY A 244 4.95 -4.19 8.56
C GLY A 244 3.47 -3.83 8.53
N ASP A 245 3.13 -2.54 8.57
CA ASP A 245 1.74 -2.05 8.50
C ASP A 245 1.05 -2.50 7.21
N LEU A 246 1.72 -2.36 6.06
CA LEU A 246 1.20 -2.85 4.78
C LEU A 246 0.99 -4.37 4.79
N MET A 247 1.90 -5.12 5.42
CA MET A 247 1.77 -6.57 5.55
C MET A 247 0.59 -6.94 6.46
N PHE A 248 0.37 -6.21 7.57
CA PHE A 248 -0.80 -6.40 8.43
C PHE A 248 -2.10 -6.14 7.68
N MET A 249 -2.16 -5.09 6.86
CA MET A 249 -3.33 -4.83 6.00
C MET A 249 -3.63 -6.01 5.07
N VAL A 250 -2.59 -6.62 4.47
CA VAL A 250 -2.76 -7.79 3.59
C VAL A 250 -3.22 -9.02 4.37
N ILE A 251 -2.64 -9.28 5.55
CA ILE A 251 -2.97 -10.44 6.39
C ILE A 251 -4.39 -10.31 6.93
N LEU A 252 -4.73 -9.15 7.50
CA LEU A 252 -6.04 -8.87 8.06
C LEU A 252 -7.13 -8.94 6.98
N GLY A 253 -6.84 -8.43 5.80
CA GLY A 253 -7.76 -8.48 4.66
C GLY A 253 -7.96 -9.88 4.09
N GLY A 254 -6.91 -10.71 4.14
CA GLY A 254 -6.89 -12.07 3.61
C GLY A 254 -5.87 -12.24 2.48
N ILE A 255 -4.83 -13.00 2.78
CA ILE A 255 -3.71 -13.31 1.86
C ILE A 255 -4.25 -14.00 0.59
N ALA A 256 -3.72 -13.62 -0.57
CA ALA A 256 -4.11 -14.15 -1.88
C ALA A 256 -5.58 -13.91 -2.28
N SER A 257 -6.27 -12.99 -1.61
CA SER A 257 -7.53 -12.43 -2.08
C SER A 257 -7.28 -11.15 -2.87
N THR A 258 -7.91 -10.98 -4.04
CA THR A 258 -7.68 -9.78 -4.88
C THR A 258 -8.13 -8.49 -4.21
N ALA A 259 -9.21 -8.55 -3.47
CA ALA A 259 -9.82 -7.41 -2.84
C ALA A 259 -9.65 -7.41 -1.31
N GLY A 260 -9.09 -8.50 -0.76
CA GLY A 260 -8.78 -8.62 0.67
C GLY A 260 -7.95 -7.46 1.20
N PRO A 261 -6.82 -7.10 0.57
CA PRO A 261 -5.98 -6.00 1.04
C PRO A 261 -6.70 -4.64 1.14
N VAL A 262 -7.69 -4.39 0.29
CA VAL A 262 -8.54 -3.19 0.39
C VAL A 262 -9.33 -3.22 1.69
N LEU A 263 -10.03 -4.33 1.97
CA LEU A 263 -10.77 -4.50 3.23
C LEU A 263 -9.85 -4.44 4.44
N GLY A 264 -8.65 -5.01 4.33
CA GLY A 264 -7.64 -4.97 5.38
C GLY A 264 -7.10 -3.57 5.64
N ALA A 265 -6.87 -2.76 4.61
CA ALA A 265 -6.47 -1.37 4.76
C ALA A 265 -7.55 -0.54 5.45
N PHE A 266 -8.82 -0.73 5.05
CA PHE A 266 -9.95 -0.11 5.73
C PHE A 266 -10.00 -0.52 7.21
N ALA A 267 -9.99 -1.81 7.49
CA ALA A 267 -10.08 -2.31 8.86
C ALA A 267 -8.89 -1.84 9.72
N PHE A 268 -7.66 -1.87 9.19
CA PHE A 268 -6.45 -1.46 9.92
C PHE A 268 -6.51 0.02 10.31
N ILE A 269 -6.76 0.91 9.34
CA ILE A 269 -6.74 2.36 9.59
C ILE A 269 -7.95 2.81 10.40
N PHE A 270 -9.14 2.24 10.16
CA PHE A 270 -10.28 2.53 11.04
C PHE A 270 -10.04 2.09 12.48
N THR A 271 -9.39 0.95 12.68
CA THR A 271 -9.01 0.49 14.02
C THR A 271 -7.97 1.42 14.64
N GLU A 272 -6.97 1.87 13.87
CA GLU A 272 -5.97 2.85 14.30
C GLU A 272 -6.64 4.14 14.79
N GLU A 273 -7.51 4.74 13.98
CA GLU A 273 -8.20 5.99 14.33
C GLU A 273 -9.17 5.79 15.52
N PHE A 274 -9.89 4.68 15.52
CA PHE A 274 -10.79 4.34 16.65
C PHE A 274 -10.02 4.20 17.96
N LEU A 275 -8.86 3.54 17.96
CA LEU A 275 -8.03 3.39 19.16
C LEU A 275 -7.47 4.73 19.65
N LYS A 276 -7.08 5.63 18.74
CA LYS A 276 -6.63 6.99 19.10
C LYS A 276 -7.75 7.78 19.79
N VAL A 277 -8.96 7.75 19.21
CA VAL A 277 -10.13 8.41 19.80
C VAL A 277 -10.49 7.79 21.15
N LEU A 278 -10.50 6.47 21.24
CA LEU A 278 -10.80 5.74 22.48
C LEU A 278 -9.80 6.08 23.60
N LEU A 279 -8.50 6.07 23.28
CA LEU A 279 -7.44 6.39 24.23
C LEU A 279 -7.53 7.84 24.70
N ASN A 280 -7.80 8.79 23.81
CA ASN A 280 -8.00 10.18 24.19
C ASN A 280 -9.26 10.40 25.04
N TRP A 281 -10.31 9.60 24.83
CA TRP A 281 -11.52 9.65 25.66
C TRP A 281 -11.27 9.12 27.07
N ILE A 282 -10.40 8.11 27.22
CA ILE A 282 -10.04 7.51 28.52
C ILE A 282 -8.92 8.32 29.23
N ALA A 283 -8.10 9.07 28.49
CA ALA A 283 -6.95 9.83 29.00
C ALA A 283 -7.23 10.69 30.23
N PRO A 284 -8.37 11.41 30.34
CA PRO A 284 -8.68 12.22 31.52
C PRO A 284 -8.76 11.42 32.84
N ILE A 285 -9.15 10.12 32.77
CA ILE A 285 -9.28 9.24 33.95
C ILE A 285 -7.90 8.97 34.57
N PHE A 286 -6.84 8.97 33.75
CA PHE A 286 -5.48 8.65 34.17
C PHE A 286 -4.58 9.90 34.30
N GLY A 287 -5.15 11.10 34.25
CA GLY A 287 -4.44 12.37 34.50
C GLY A 287 -3.41 12.79 33.44
N LYS A 288 -3.34 12.13 32.29
CA LYS A 288 -2.50 12.49 31.14
C LYS A 288 -3.34 12.97 29.97
N ARG A 289 -2.85 13.96 29.20
CA ARG A 289 -3.62 14.58 28.13
C ARG A 289 -3.50 13.89 26.76
N ASP A 290 -2.38 13.20 26.44
CA ASP A 290 -2.12 12.69 25.08
C ASP A 290 -1.77 11.19 25.12
N TRP A 291 -2.80 10.35 25.23
CA TRP A 291 -2.64 8.89 25.16
C TRP A 291 -2.76 8.33 23.74
N ALA A 292 -3.12 9.17 22.76
CA ALA A 292 -3.26 8.74 21.37
C ALA A 292 -1.97 8.13 20.80
N GLU A 293 -0.79 8.59 21.26
CA GLU A 293 0.51 8.05 20.81
C GLU A 293 0.72 6.58 21.18
N TYR A 294 0.01 6.08 22.20
CA TYR A 294 0.14 4.69 22.66
C TYR A 294 -0.81 3.72 21.96
N TRP A 295 -1.51 4.14 20.89
CA TRP A 295 -2.45 3.30 20.17
C TRP A 295 -1.83 1.98 19.68
N ALA A 296 -0.54 1.98 19.33
CA ALA A 296 0.19 0.81 18.86
C ALA A 296 0.28 -0.31 19.91
N VAL A 297 0.28 0.04 21.21
CA VAL A 297 0.30 -0.92 22.32
C VAL A 297 -0.98 -1.77 22.34
N LEU A 298 -2.13 -1.18 22.02
CA LEU A 298 -3.39 -1.90 21.92
C LEU A 298 -3.55 -2.58 20.55
N MET A 299 -3.03 -1.96 19.51
CA MET A 299 -3.10 -2.49 18.14
C MET A 299 -2.37 -3.82 18.01
N GLY A 300 -1.20 -4.00 18.65
CA GLY A 300 -0.41 -5.23 18.58
C GLY A 300 -1.21 -6.47 19.03
N PRO A 301 -1.70 -6.54 20.28
CA PRO A 301 -2.54 -7.64 20.76
C PRO A 301 -3.80 -7.87 19.91
N LEU A 302 -4.45 -6.78 19.45
CA LEU A 302 -5.64 -6.86 18.62
C LEU A 302 -5.34 -7.52 17.27
N LEU A 303 -4.19 -7.19 16.66
CA LEU A 303 -3.73 -7.85 15.42
C LEU A 303 -3.46 -9.34 15.64
N VAL A 304 -2.79 -9.71 16.75
CA VAL A 304 -2.55 -11.13 17.09
C VAL A 304 -3.88 -11.87 17.24
N LEU A 305 -4.82 -11.31 18.00
CA LEU A 305 -6.14 -11.87 18.15
C LEU A 305 -6.88 -12.01 16.82
N SER A 306 -6.81 -10.96 15.97
CA SER A 306 -7.46 -11.00 14.66
C SER A 306 -6.92 -12.13 13.78
N VAL A 307 -5.60 -12.39 13.78
CA VAL A 307 -4.98 -13.48 13.03
C VAL A 307 -5.40 -14.84 13.56
N ILE A 308 -5.52 -14.99 14.90
CA ILE A 308 -5.96 -16.24 15.53
C ILE A 308 -7.43 -16.56 15.19
N PHE A 309 -8.30 -15.56 15.32
CA PHE A 309 -9.74 -15.75 15.11
C PHE A 309 -10.13 -15.74 13.63
N PHE A 310 -9.49 -14.88 12.81
CA PHE A 310 -9.78 -14.74 11.38
C PHE A 310 -8.70 -15.37 10.51
N ARG A 311 -8.45 -16.67 10.66
CA ARG A 311 -7.41 -17.43 9.92
C ARG A 311 -7.49 -17.25 8.39
N ARG A 312 -8.62 -16.85 7.84
CA ARG A 312 -8.84 -16.59 6.40
C ARG A 312 -8.90 -15.10 6.06
N GLY A 313 -8.62 -14.21 7.03
CA GLY A 313 -8.80 -12.78 6.91
C GLY A 313 -10.28 -12.35 6.78
N LEU A 314 -10.52 -11.04 6.74
CA LEU A 314 -11.87 -10.47 6.62
C LEU A 314 -12.55 -10.90 5.31
N ALA A 315 -11.80 -11.00 4.22
CA ALA A 315 -12.34 -11.50 2.95
C ALA A 315 -12.88 -12.93 3.07
N GLY A 316 -12.38 -13.75 4.00
CA GLY A 316 -12.85 -15.12 4.24
C GLY A 316 -14.25 -15.20 4.82
N ILE A 317 -14.74 -14.12 5.46
CA ILE A 317 -16.13 -14.02 5.96
C ILE A 317 -17.10 -13.92 4.77
N PHE A 318 -16.68 -13.20 3.72
CA PHE A 318 -17.46 -12.99 2.50
C PHE A 318 -17.19 -14.04 1.43
N TYR A 319 -16.18 -14.89 1.65
CA TYR A 319 -15.60 -15.80 0.67
C TYR A 319 -15.64 -17.22 1.21
N LYS A 320 -16.71 -17.99 0.95
CA LYS A 320 -16.60 -19.44 0.97
C LYS A 320 -15.75 -19.83 -0.24
N PRO A 321 -14.59 -20.45 -0.09
CA PRO A 321 -13.90 -21.04 -1.24
C PRO A 321 -14.80 -22.16 -1.73
N ASP A 322 -15.05 -22.17 -3.04
CA ASP A 322 -15.58 -23.36 -3.70
C ASP A 322 -14.57 -24.48 -3.42
N ALA A 323 -15.05 -25.55 -2.80
CA ALA A 323 -14.29 -26.74 -2.41
C ALA A 323 -13.67 -27.42 -3.64
#